data_be1f0ac5426119956e628dfb087f5d16
#
_entry.id   be1f0ac5426119956e628dfb087f5d16
#
_cell.length_a   1.000
_cell.length_b   1.000
_cell.length_c   1.000
_cell.angle_alpha   90.00
_cell.angle_beta   90.00
_cell.angle_gamma   90.00
#
_symmetry.space_group_name_H-M   'P 1'
#
loop_
_entity.id
_entity.type
_entity.pdbx_description
1 polymer ?
#
loop_
_entity_poly.entity_id
_entity_poly.type
_entity_poly.pdbx_seq_one_letter_code
_entity_poly.pdbx_strand_id
1 'polypeptide(L)'
;MSPRFSAQGPSDEVTGALRASGGSGGSVPRASSAIRALQAALAAENSAVYGYGVAGAHLTGARRATAVRYWVAHENARDTLTAMLTARGGQPVAAAAAYNLPFPVRDVSAAVSLVALLEDRVTAVYLGLVALSEPALRAFGAAGARTAALRAAQWRGSTLAFPGLDLPAPSAPKTASRRA
;
A
#
# COMPACT_ATOMS: atom_id res chain seq x y z
N MET A 1 -71.96 -23.83 3.77
CA MET A 1 -72.28 -23.83 5.18
C MET A 1 -71.20 -23.07 5.95
N SER A 2 -71.48 -21.82 6.24
CA SER A 2 -70.70 -21.06 7.25
C SER A 2 -71.21 -21.47 8.62
N PRO A 3 -70.49 -21.23 9.71
CA PRO A 3 -70.54 -19.96 10.35
C PRO A 3 -69.18 -19.43 10.85
N ARG A 4 -69.10 -18.18 10.74
CA ARG A 4 -68.69 -17.08 11.64
C ARG A 4 -68.53 -17.45 13.11
N PHE A 5 -67.46 -16.94 13.73
CA PHE A 5 -67.67 -16.16 14.97
C PHE A 5 -66.56 -15.12 15.17
N SER A 6 -67.04 -14.00 15.64
CA SER A 6 -66.36 -12.71 15.75
C SER A 6 -65.61 -12.56 17.08
N ALA A 7 -64.67 -11.65 17.07
CA ALA A 7 -64.56 -10.47 17.93
C ALA A 7 -63.82 -10.58 19.27
N GLN A 8 -63.12 -9.58 19.48
CA GLN A 8 -62.85 -8.65 20.57
C GLN A 8 -61.39 -8.61 21.03
N GLY A 9 -60.82 -7.44 20.79
CA GLY A 9 -59.68 -6.95 21.58
C GLY A 9 -60.20 -6.41 22.95
N PRO A 10 -59.36 -5.88 23.80
CA PRO A 10 -58.77 -4.56 23.58
C PRO A 10 -57.34 -4.36 24.13
N SER A 11 -56.72 -3.32 23.64
CA SER A 11 -56.15 -2.13 24.34
C SER A 11 -54.93 -2.29 25.24
N ASP A 12 -53.96 -1.48 24.86
CA ASP A 12 -53.06 -0.67 25.68
C ASP A 12 -52.01 -1.34 26.56
N GLU A 13 -50.77 -1.18 26.17
CA GLU A 13 -49.91 -0.23 26.88
C GLU A 13 -48.63 0.09 26.10
N VAL A 14 -48.55 1.36 25.75
CA VAL A 14 -47.35 2.02 25.29
C VAL A 14 -46.39 2.15 26.46
N THR A 15 -45.29 1.45 26.48
CA THR A 15 -44.13 1.86 27.30
C THR A 15 -42.90 1.86 26.45
N GLY A 16 -42.45 3.07 26.15
CA GLY A 16 -41.25 3.37 25.38
C GLY A 16 -40.03 2.84 26.08
N ALA A 17 -39.27 2.05 25.34
CA ALA A 17 -37.87 1.88 25.59
C ALA A 17 -37.12 2.40 24.37
N LEU A 18 -36.71 3.66 24.43
CA LEU A 18 -35.64 4.23 23.61
C LEU A 18 -34.38 3.39 23.83
N ARG A 19 -34.20 2.35 23.00
CA ARG A 19 -32.90 1.74 22.85
C ARG A 19 -32.06 2.69 22.00
N ALA A 20 -31.19 3.42 22.69
CA ALA A 20 -30.06 4.09 22.07
C ALA A 20 -29.30 3.06 21.21
N SER A 21 -29.41 3.18 19.90
CA SER A 21 -28.53 2.53 18.97
C SER A 21 -27.14 3.15 19.16
N GLY A 22 -26.41 2.63 20.14
CA GLY A 22 -24.98 2.87 20.24
C GLY A 22 -24.35 2.37 18.98
N GLY A 23 -23.97 3.29 18.10
CA GLY A 23 -23.14 2.99 16.94
C GLY A 23 -21.87 2.37 17.44
N SER A 24 -21.77 1.04 17.38
CA SER A 24 -20.51 0.34 17.48
C SER A 24 -19.71 0.72 16.25
N GLY A 25 -18.87 1.75 16.39
CA GLY A 25 -17.76 1.99 15.48
C GLY A 25 -16.95 0.70 15.46
N GLY A 26 -17.23 -0.16 14.47
CA GLY A 26 -16.58 -1.45 14.32
C GLY A 26 -15.09 -1.24 14.15
N SER A 27 -14.33 -1.41 15.22
CA SER A 27 -12.88 -1.53 15.12
C SER A 27 -12.61 -2.74 14.24
N VAL A 28 -12.12 -2.49 13.03
CA VAL A 28 -11.70 -3.56 12.12
C VAL A 28 -10.70 -4.45 12.88
N PRO A 29 -10.93 -5.76 12.99
CA PRO A 29 -10.06 -6.63 13.77
C PRO A 29 -8.59 -6.44 13.37
N ARG A 30 -7.66 -6.37 14.33
CA ARG A 30 -6.23 -6.17 14.11
C ARG A 30 -5.65 -7.13 13.07
N ALA A 31 -6.09 -8.40 13.07
CA ALA A 31 -5.72 -9.39 12.07
C ALA A 31 -6.10 -8.97 10.64
N SER A 32 -7.27 -8.33 10.43
CA SER A 32 -7.69 -7.89 9.10
C SER A 32 -6.91 -6.65 8.61
N SER A 33 -6.45 -5.77 9.52
CA SER A 33 -5.60 -4.63 9.14
C SER A 33 -4.19 -5.09 8.75
N ALA A 34 -3.61 -6.04 9.46
CA ALA A 34 -2.32 -6.64 9.12
C ALA A 34 -2.37 -7.36 7.75
N ILE A 35 -3.40 -8.19 7.53
CA ILE A 35 -3.60 -8.88 6.25
C ILE A 35 -3.71 -7.86 5.11
N ARG A 36 -4.51 -6.79 5.26
CA ARG A 36 -4.63 -5.76 4.22
C ARG A 36 -3.30 -5.06 3.92
N ALA A 37 -2.53 -4.70 4.94
CA ALA A 37 -1.25 -4.04 4.75
C ALA A 37 -0.23 -4.98 4.07
N LEU A 38 -0.20 -6.26 4.46
CA LEU A 38 0.64 -7.27 3.80
C LEU A 38 0.22 -7.52 2.35
N GLN A 39 -1.09 -7.54 2.04
CA GLN A 39 -1.58 -7.66 0.66
C GLN A 39 -1.16 -6.45 -0.20
N ALA A 40 -1.24 -5.24 0.35
CA ALA A 40 -0.79 -4.05 -0.35
C ALA A 40 0.73 -4.11 -0.64
N ALA A 41 1.53 -4.56 0.35
CA ALA A 41 2.95 -4.77 0.17
C ALA A 41 3.25 -5.82 -0.91
N LEU A 42 2.55 -6.97 -0.88
CA LEU A 42 2.69 -8.02 -1.89
C LEU A 42 2.33 -7.52 -3.29
N ALA A 43 1.27 -6.75 -3.43
CA ALA A 43 0.88 -6.16 -4.72
C ALA A 43 1.94 -5.19 -5.25
N ALA A 44 2.57 -4.39 -4.37
CA ALA A 44 3.65 -3.49 -4.74
C ALA A 44 4.92 -4.27 -5.18
N GLU A 45 5.28 -5.34 -4.48
CA GLU A 45 6.41 -6.19 -4.86
C GLU A 45 6.18 -6.89 -6.22
N ASN A 46 4.97 -7.41 -6.46
CA ASN A 46 4.60 -7.97 -7.76
C ASN A 46 4.76 -6.94 -8.89
N SER A 47 4.32 -5.70 -8.65
CA SER A 47 4.49 -4.59 -9.62
C SER A 47 5.95 -4.22 -9.82
N ALA A 48 6.77 -4.24 -8.76
CA ALA A 48 8.19 -3.97 -8.83
C ALA A 48 8.93 -5.05 -9.63
N VAL A 49 8.66 -6.33 -9.38
CA VAL A 49 9.22 -7.45 -10.16
C VAL A 49 8.94 -7.26 -11.66
N TYR A 50 7.68 -6.98 -12.02
CA TYR A 50 7.32 -6.72 -13.42
C TYR A 50 8.07 -5.50 -13.99
N GLY A 51 8.04 -4.37 -13.31
CA GLY A 51 8.62 -3.14 -13.81
C GLY A 51 10.15 -3.16 -13.88
N TYR A 52 10.82 -3.87 -12.96
CA TYR A 52 12.27 -4.12 -13.05
C TYR A 52 12.61 -5.01 -14.25
N GLY A 53 11.77 -5.98 -14.59
CA GLY A 53 11.91 -6.76 -15.82
C GLY A 53 11.85 -5.88 -17.07
N VAL A 54 10.85 -4.98 -17.15
CA VAL A 54 10.73 -4.02 -18.26
C VAL A 54 11.94 -3.08 -18.31
N ALA A 55 12.30 -2.46 -17.19
CA ALA A 55 13.43 -1.53 -17.14
C ALA A 55 14.75 -2.21 -17.49
N GLY A 56 14.97 -3.45 -17.04
CA GLY A 56 16.17 -4.23 -17.29
C GLY A 56 16.46 -4.47 -18.78
N ALA A 57 15.42 -4.49 -19.62
CA ALA A 57 15.56 -4.61 -21.08
C ALA A 57 16.23 -3.37 -21.72
N HIS A 58 16.12 -2.20 -21.07
CA HIS A 58 16.64 -0.92 -21.54
C HIS A 58 17.94 -0.49 -20.83
N LEU A 59 18.41 -1.27 -19.86
CA LEU A 59 19.62 -0.98 -19.09
C LEU A 59 20.79 -1.85 -19.56
N THR A 60 22.00 -1.30 -19.45
CA THR A 60 23.25 -2.01 -19.80
C THR A 60 24.32 -1.83 -18.72
N GLY A 61 25.38 -2.62 -18.77
CA GLY A 61 26.54 -2.49 -17.87
C GLY A 61 26.15 -2.55 -16.39
N ALA A 62 26.73 -1.67 -15.59
CA ALA A 62 26.55 -1.62 -14.14
C ALA A 62 25.10 -1.34 -13.73
N ARG A 63 24.36 -0.54 -14.52
CA ARG A 63 22.93 -0.28 -14.25
C ARG A 63 22.10 -1.55 -14.40
N ARG A 64 22.34 -2.34 -15.44
CA ARG A 64 21.65 -3.63 -15.63
C ARG A 64 21.97 -4.60 -14.49
N ALA A 65 23.24 -4.71 -14.10
CA ALA A 65 23.64 -5.56 -12.97
C ALA A 65 22.94 -5.14 -11.65
N THR A 66 22.82 -3.83 -11.42
CA THR A 66 22.09 -3.29 -10.28
C THR A 66 20.58 -3.61 -10.36
N ALA A 67 19.97 -3.46 -11.55
CA ALA A 67 18.57 -3.78 -11.76
C ALA A 67 18.28 -5.26 -11.51
N VAL A 68 19.11 -6.18 -11.99
CA VAL A 68 18.99 -7.62 -11.75
C VAL A 68 19.09 -7.93 -10.25
N ARG A 69 20.06 -7.36 -9.55
CA ARG A 69 20.21 -7.56 -8.10
C ARG A 69 18.95 -7.10 -7.32
N TYR A 70 18.36 -5.97 -7.68
CA TYR A 70 17.16 -5.46 -7.02
C TYR A 70 15.91 -6.22 -7.43
N TRP A 71 15.83 -6.65 -8.69
CA TRP A 71 14.78 -7.55 -9.17
C TRP A 71 14.70 -8.83 -8.33
N VAL A 72 15.84 -9.52 -8.12
CA VAL A 72 15.91 -10.70 -7.25
C VAL A 72 15.52 -10.38 -5.80
N ALA A 73 15.89 -9.21 -5.30
CA ALA A 73 15.51 -8.79 -3.96
C ALA A 73 13.98 -8.57 -3.81
N HIS A 74 13.32 -8.04 -4.85
CA HIS A 74 11.86 -7.92 -4.89
C HIS A 74 11.16 -9.28 -4.97
N GLU A 75 11.73 -10.25 -5.71
CA GLU A 75 11.22 -11.63 -5.71
C GLU A 75 11.28 -12.25 -4.31
N ASN A 76 12.41 -12.12 -3.61
CA ASN A 76 12.55 -12.60 -2.24
C ASN A 76 11.59 -11.91 -1.26
N ALA A 77 11.37 -10.61 -1.42
CA ALA A 77 10.40 -9.86 -0.60
C ALA A 77 8.97 -10.32 -0.86
N ARG A 78 8.59 -10.52 -2.12
CA ARG A 78 7.31 -11.11 -2.54
C ARG A 78 7.07 -12.46 -1.89
N ASP A 79 8.04 -13.34 -1.93
CA ASP A 79 7.93 -14.70 -1.38
C ASP A 79 7.80 -14.66 0.15
N THR A 80 8.54 -13.76 0.80
CA THR A 80 8.42 -13.51 2.25
C THR A 80 7.02 -13.02 2.61
N LEU A 81 6.49 -12.05 1.89
CA LEU A 81 5.14 -11.51 2.13
C LEU A 81 4.06 -12.57 1.89
N THR A 82 4.23 -13.41 0.87
CA THR A 82 3.36 -14.56 0.60
C THR A 82 3.31 -15.52 1.78
N ALA A 83 4.47 -15.89 2.31
CA ALA A 83 4.56 -16.75 3.50
C ALA A 83 3.92 -16.10 4.75
N MET A 84 4.16 -14.79 4.96
CA MET A 84 3.57 -14.06 6.09
C MET A 84 2.04 -13.96 6.01
N LEU A 85 1.49 -13.82 4.82
CA LEU A 85 0.04 -13.82 4.56
C LEU A 85 -0.55 -15.20 4.83
N THR A 86 0.03 -16.24 4.25
CA THR A 86 -0.44 -17.63 4.41
C THR A 86 -0.44 -18.03 5.88
N ALA A 87 0.63 -17.70 6.62
CA ALA A 87 0.73 -18.00 8.06
C ALA A 87 -0.37 -17.28 8.90
N ARG A 88 -1.01 -16.25 8.37
CA ARG A 88 -2.12 -15.51 8.99
C ARG A 88 -3.50 -15.90 8.45
N GLY A 89 -3.57 -16.96 7.65
CA GLY A 89 -4.82 -17.38 6.99
C GLY A 89 -5.29 -16.44 5.88
N GLY A 90 -4.45 -15.51 5.44
CA GLY A 90 -4.74 -14.66 4.29
C GLY A 90 -4.49 -15.41 2.97
N GLN A 91 -5.24 -15.06 1.93
CA GLN A 91 -5.01 -15.55 0.56
C GLN A 91 -4.11 -14.56 -0.18
N PRO A 92 -2.84 -14.91 -0.50
CA PRO A 92 -1.95 -14.00 -1.20
C PRO A 92 -2.51 -13.56 -2.57
N VAL A 93 -2.44 -12.26 -2.87
CA VAL A 93 -2.83 -11.75 -4.19
C VAL A 93 -1.86 -12.31 -5.24
N ALA A 94 -2.41 -12.87 -6.31
CA ALA A 94 -1.61 -13.36 -7.44
C ALA A 94 -0.99 -12.18 -8.21
N ALA A 95 0.21 -12.40 -8.76
CA ALA A 95 0.78 -11.46 -9.72
C ALA A 95 -0.08 -11.41 -10.98
N ALA A 96 -0.30 -10.21 -11.52
CA ALA A 96 -0.93 -10.05 -12.82
C ALA A 96 0.04 -10.45 -13.94
N ALA A 97 -0.50 -10.90 -15.08
CA ALA A 97 0.31 -11.21 -16.26
C ALA A 97 1.03 -9.96 -16.82
N ALA A 98 0.45 -8.77 -16.62
CA ALA A 98 1.04 -7.49 -16.99
C ALA A 98 0.50 -6.38 -16.06
N TYR A 99 1.26 -5.30 -15.95
CA TYR A 99 0.89 -4.10 -15.20
C TYR A 99 0.93 -2.88 -16.11
N ASN A 100 -0.02 -1.96 -15.92
CA ASN A 100 0.02 -0.68 -16.61
C ASN A 100 1.21 0.15 -16.12
N LEU A 101 2.07 0.53 -17.06
CA LEU A 101 3.18 1.43 -16.77
C LEU A 101 2.69 2.87 -16.71
N PRO A 102 3.24 3.73 -15.82
CA PRO A 102 2.83 5.12 -15.70
C PRO A 102 3.21 5.98 -16.93
N PHE A 103 4.18 5.51 -17.70
CA PHE A 103 4.66 6.11 -18.94
C PHE A 103 5.37 5.06 -19.81
N PRO A 104 5.52 5.32 -21.13
CA PRO A 104 6.28 4.42 -22.01
C PRO A 104 7.75 4.36 -21.63
N VAL A 105 8.32 3.15 -21.56
CA VAL A 105 9.76 2.93 -21.31
C VAL A 105 10.41 2.58 -22.64
N ARG A 106 11.15 3.52 -23.20
CA ARG A 106 11.78 3.38 -24.53
C ARG A 106 13.30 3.57 -24.51
N ASP A 107 13.85 4.05 -23.42
CA ASP A 107 15.26 4.38 -23.26
C ASP A 107 15.74 4.21 -21.83
N VAL A 108 17.03 4.42 -21.61
CA VAL A 108 17.70 4.32 -20.30
C VAL A 108 17.11 5.30 -19.28
N SER A 109 16.78 6.54 -19.71
CA SER A 109 16.25 7.57 -18.80
C SER A 109 14.88 7.19 -18.27
N ALA A 110 13.98 6.76 -19.17
CA ALA A 110 12.66 6.26 -18.80
C ALA A 110 12.75 5.00 -17.91
N ALA A 111 13.69 4.09 -18.20
CA ALA A 111 13.90 2.90 -17.38
C ALA A 111 14.35 3.27 -15.95
N VAL A 112 15.31 4.21 -15.80
CA VAL A 112 15.77 4.70 -14.49
C VAL A 112 14.63 5.40 -13.75
N SER A 113 13.85 6.23 -14.43
CA SER A 113 12.68 6.91 -13.85
C SER A 113 11.62 5.92 -13.37
N LEU A 114 11.38 4.84 -14.13
CA LEU A 114 10.43 3.81 -13.75
C LEU A 114 10.86 3.11 -12.46
N VAL A 115 12.11 2.62 -12.39
CA VAL A 115 12.56 1.89 -11.19
C VAL A 115 12.63 2.79 -9.97
N ALA A 116 13.01 4.07 -10.11
CA ALA A 116 12.97 5.03 -9.00
C ALA A 116 11.53 5.23 -8.49
N LEU A 117 10.55 5.37 -9.38
CA LEU A 117 9.14 5.49 -9.02
C LEU A 117 8.59 4.22 -8.35
N LEU A 118 9.00 3.04 -8.80
CA LEU A 118 8.60 1.77 -8.19
C LEU A 118 9.11 1.66 -6.75
N GLU A 119 10.37 2.03 -6.51
CA GLU A 119 10.94 2.05 -5.16
C GLU A 119 10.24 3.07 -4.24
N ASP A 120 9.85 4.25 -4.76
CA ASP A 120 9.05 5.21 -4.00
C ASP A 120 7.68 4.62 -3.60
N ARG A 121 7.02 3.92 -4.51
CA ARG A 121 5.74 3.24 -4.24
C ARG A 121 5.89 2.11 -3.23
N VAL A 122 6.94 1.31 -3.36
CA VAL A 122 7.27 0.26 -2.37
C VAL A 122 7.52 0.90 -1.01
N THR A 123 8.29 2.00 -0.95
CA THR A 123 8.52 2.76 0.29
C THR A 123 7.20 3.16 0.96
N ALA A 124 6.28 3.79 0.20
CA ALA A 124 4.99 4.24 0.71
C ALA A 124 4.15 3.09 1.30
N VAL A 125 4.12 1.95 0.62
CA VAL A 125 3.33 0.80 1.06
C VAL A 125 3.93 0.15 2.31
N TYR A 126 5.25 0.03 2.40
CA TYR A 126 5.92 -0.49 3.59
C TYR A 126 5.74 0.41 4.82
N LEU A 127 5.60 1.74 4.64
CA LEU A 127 5.21 2.64 5.74
C LEU A 127 3.82 2.30 6.31
N GLY A 128 2.92 1.73 5.50
CA GLY A 128 1.65 1.19 5.98
C GLY A 128 1.81 0.05 6.99
N LEU A 129 2.86 -0.77 6.88
CA LEU A 129 3.20 -1.80 7.87
C LEU A 129 3.75 -1.18 9.17
N VAL A 130 4.47 -0.07 9.08
CA VAL A 130 4.99 0.65 10.26
C VAL A 130 3.85 1.20 11.13
N ALA A 131 2.71 1.54 10.55
CA ALA A 131 1.55 2.04 11.26
C ALA A 131 0.80 0.98 12.09
N LEU A 132 1.12 -0.32 11.90
CA LEU A 132 0.47 -1.40 12.62
C LEU A 132 0.93 -1.50 14.08
N SER A 133 0.11 -2.13 14.92
CA SER A 133 0.45 -2.32 16.34
C SER A 133 1.42 -3.48 16.61
N GLU A 134 1.59 -4.43 15.67
CA GLU A 134 2.47 -5.59 15.79
C GLU A 134 3.95 -5.18 15.65
N PRO A 135 4.80 -5.33 16.67
CA PRO A 135 6.19 -4.89 16.62
C PRO A 135 6.99 -5.55 15.48
N ALA A 136 6.76 -6.84 15.23
CA ALA A 136 7.45 -7.57 14.16
C ALA A 136 7.11 -7.03 12.76
N LEU A 137 5.84 -6.71 12.48
CA LEU A 137 5.41 -6.10 11.22
C LEU A 137 5.93 -4.67 11.07
N ARG A 138 5.95 -3.92 12.16
CA ARG A 138 6.53 -2.56 12.16
C ARG A 138 8.02 -2.59 11.84
N ALA A 139 8.78 -3.50 12.45
CA ALA A 139 10.21 -3.65 12.18
C ALA A 139 10.46 -4.07 10.74
N PHE A 140 9.70 -5.05 10.24
CA PHE A 140 9.75 -5.48 8.84
C PHE A 140 9.42 -4.32 7.88
N GLY A 141 8.34 -3.60 8.15
CA GLY A 141 7.93 -2.44 7.37
C GLY A 141 8.99 -1.34 7.34
N ALA A 142 9.58 -1.00 8.50
CA ALA A 142 10.63 0.01 8.60
C ALA A 142 11.90 -0.38 7.82
N ALA A 143 12.31 -1.64 7.91
CA ALA A 143 13.46 -2.14 7.17
C ALA A 143 13.21 -2.11 5.65
N GLY A 144 12.04 -2.54 5.20
CA GLY A 144 11.64 -2.51 3.79
C GLY A 144 11.55 -1.09 3.25
N ALA A 145 10.85 -0.19 3.94
CA ALA A 145 10.73 1.22 3.56
C ALA A 145 12.10 1.90 3.42
N ARG A 146 12.98 1.71 4.42
CA ARG A 146 14.34 2.27 4.37
C ARG A 146 15.12 1.73 3.14
N THR A 147 15.04 0.44 2.89
CA THR A 147 15.75 -0.19 1.77
C THR A 147 15.26 0.35 0.43
N ALA A 148 13.95 0.43 0.23
CA ALA A 148 13.36 0.96 -0.99
C ALA A 148 13.69 2.45 -1.18
N ALA A 149 13.61 3.27 -0.13
CA ALA A 149 13.97 4.69 -0.20
C ALA A 149 15.44 4.91 -0.62
N LEU A 150 16.36 4.09 -0.11
CA LEU A 150 17.77 4.15 -0.49
C LEU A 150 17.98 3.75 -1.97
N ARG A 151 17.26 2.74 -2.46
CA ARG A 151 17.32 2.34 -3.87
C ARG A 151 16.73 3.41 -4.79
N ALA A 152 15.60 4.02 -4.39
CA ALA A 152 15.01 5.14 -5.12
C ALA A 152 16.00 6.31 -5.24
N ALA A 153 16.66 6.68 -4.15
CA ALA A 153 17.70 7.71 -4.13
C ALA A 153 18.89 7.35 -5.02
N GLN A 154 19.35 6.10 -5.00
CA GLN A 154 20.43 5.63 -5.85
C GLN A 154 20.06 5.70 -7.35
N TRP A 155 18.85 5.31 -7.73
CA TRP A 155 18.40 5.39 -9.12
C TRP A 155 18.23 6.84 -9.59
N ARG A 156 17.70 7.71 -8.75
CA ARG A 156 17.43 9.12 -9.06
C ARG A 156 18.71 9.98 -9.02
N GLY A 157 19.70 9.59 -8.26
CA GLY A 157 20.90 10.38 -7.96
C GLY A 157 20.67 11.49 -6.93
N SER A 158 19.50 11.48 -6.26
CA SER A 158 19.13 12.47 -5.21
C SER A 158 18.20 11.86 -4.18
N THR A 159 18.20 12.42 -2.97
CA THR A 159 17.30 12.01 -1.90
C THR A 159 16.02 12.88 -1.89
N LEU A 160 14.93 12.30 -1.39
CA LEU A 160 13.73 13.04 -1.00
C LEU A 160 13.72 13.24 0.52
N ALA A 161 13.23 14.40 0.98
CA ALA A 161 13.13 14.68 2.41
C ALA A 161 12.19 13.68 3.12
N PHE A 162 11.13 13.26 2.46
CA PHE A 162 10.13 12.34 2.98
C PHE A 162 9.80 11.27 1.93
N PRO A 163 10.65 10.24 1.76
CA PRO A 163 10.42 9.18 0.79
C PRO A 163 9.10 8.45 1.07
N GLY A 164 8.31 8.20 0.02
CA GLY A 164 7.03 7.50 0.12
C GLY A 164 5.85 8.32 0.68
N LEU A 165 6.04 9.61 0.99
CA LEU A 165 4.97 10.51 1.39
C LEU A 165 4.71 11.55 0.30
N ASP A 166 3.43 11.66 -0.11
CA ASP A 166 2.95 12.71 -1.01
C ASP A 166 2.71 13.98 -0.17
N LEU A 167 3.74 14.81 -0.06
CA LEU A 167 3.63 16.09 0.63
C LEU A 167 3.38 17.20 -0.38
N PRO A 168 2.47 18.16 -0.08
CA PRO A 168 2.31 19.34 -0.92
C PRO A 168 3.64 20.10 -1.01
N ALA A 169 3.95 20.60 -2.19
CA ALA A 169 5.14 21.42 -2.39
C ALA A 169 5.15 22.58 -1.38
N PRO A 170 6.30 22.90 -0.76
CA PRO A 170 6.40 24.02 0.16
C PRO A 170 5.95 25.29 -0.58
N SER A 171 4.99 26.01 0.03
CA SER A 171 4.55 27.30 -0.51
C SER A 171 5.76 28.22 -0.62
N ALA A 172 5.96 28.81 -1.80
CA ALA A 172 7.02 29.80 -1.98
C ALA A 172 6.89 30.90 -0.90
N PRO A 173 7.99 31.34 -0.27
CA PRO A 173 7.94 32.41 0.70
C PRO A 173 7.33 33.65 0.04
N LYS A 174 6.29 34.20 0.64
CA LYS A 174 5.73 35.49 0.21
C LYS A 174 6.87 36.50 0.30
N THR A 175 7.41 36.94 -0.84
CA THR A 175 8.33 38.04 -0.90
C THR A 175 7.63 39.25 -0.30
N ALA A 176 8.07 39.69 0.87
CA ALA A 176 7.61 40.92 1.47
C ALA A 176 8.04 42.05 0.51
N SER A 177 7.06 42.62 -0.19
CA SER A 177 7.28 43.82 -0.99
C SER A 177 7.76 44.93 -0.05
N ARG A 178 9.05 45.27 -0.11
CA ARG A 178 9.56 46.50 0.48
C ARG A 178 8.96 47.65 -0.30
N ARG A 179 7.98 48.29 0.31
CA ARG A 179 7.59 49.62 -0.14
C ARG A 179 8.77 50.60 0.17
N ALA A 180 9.32 51.17 -0.87
CA ALA A 180 10.19 52.34 -0.79
C ALA A 180 9.32 53.58 -0.50
#